data_6749719dc3a23354ad6a728b2e506fe0
#
_entry.id   6749719dc3a23354ad6a728b2e506fe0
#
_cell.length_a   1.000
_cell.length_b   1.000
_cell.length_c   1.000
_cell.angle_alpha   90.00
_cell.angle_beta   90.00
_cell.angle_gamma   90.00
#
_symmetry.space_group_name_H-M   'P 1'
#
loop_
_entity.id
_entity.type
_entity.pdbx_description
1 polymer ?
#
loop_
_entity_poly.entity_id
_entity_poly.type
_entity_poly.pdbx_seq_one_letter_code
_entity_poly.pdbx_strand_id
1 'polypeptide(L)'
;QGNSIPSLTAALREERLRNAALLMLRPGAFPEVCGRVCPSMRLCESVCPIPADLGGPVPIAALERFAADYLLDGGWDPWPLASNGKRVAIVGAGPSGLACADVLARQGVNVTVFERDSEIGGLLTFGIPSFKLEHALISHRRRMLERLGICFRLSTAVGRDISIKNLLQNFDAIFIGIGAEFPVTPNLPGLDGHGVVWARPW
;
A
#
# COMPACT_ATOMS: atom_id res chain seq x y z
N GLN A 1 6.14 -0.50 12.47
CA GLN A 1 5.44 -1.30 11.44
C GLN A 1 5.64 -2.82 11.60
N GLY A 2 6.39 -3.28 12.59
CA GLY A 2 6.61 -4.69 12.86
C GLY A 2 7.57 -5.41 11.90
N ASN A 3 8.25 -4.70 11.01
CA ASN A 3 9.28 -5.27 10.15
C ASN A 3 10.51 -5.65 10.98
N SER A 4 10.96 -6.90 10.84
CA SER A 4 12.19 -7.36 11.51
C SER A 4 13.42 -6.97 10.69
N ILE A 5 13.90 -5.73 10.86
CA ILE A 5 15.13 -5.27 10.18
C ILE A 5 16.35 -6.14 10.52
N PRO A 6 16.56 -6.59 11.77
CA PRO A 6 17.66 -7.53 12.06
C PRO A 6 17.56 -8.84 11.26
N SER A 7 16.38 -9.41 11.11
CA SER A 7 16.18 -10.63 10.30
C SER A 7 16.42 -10.38 8.82
N LEU A 8 15.99 -9.22 8.30
CA LEU A 8 16.25 -8.80 6.93
C LEU A 8 17.75 -8.70 6.67
N THR A 9 18.47 -7.94 7.49
CA THR A 9 19.92 -7.74 7.32
C THR A 9 20.71 -9.04 7.48
N ALA A 10 20.31 -9.92 8.40
CA ALA A 10 20.90 -11.25 8.53
C ALA A 10 20.70 -12.10 7.26
N ALA A 11 19.47 -12.13 6.72
CA ALA A 11 19.19 -12.88 5.50
C ALA A 11 19.94 -12.32 4.27
N LEU A 12 20.09 -11.00 4.17
CA LEU A 12 20.87 -10.36 3.10
C LEU A 12 22.35 -10.67 3.22
N ARG A 13 22.93 -10.65 4.43
CA ARG A 13 24.32 -11.00 4.67
C ARG A 13 24.66 -12.45 4.31
N GLU A 14 23.68 -13.34 4.47
CA GLU A 14 23.80 -14.76 4.13
C GLU A 14 23.37 -15.06 2.67
N GLU A 15 23.21 -14.02 1.85
CA GLU A 15 22.79 -14.08 0.44
C GLU A 15 21.44 -14.81 0.20
N ARG A 16 20.63 -14.95 1.26
CA ARG A 16 19.29 -15.55 1.19
C ARG A 16 18.26 -14.54 0.70
N LEU A 17 18.46 -14.03 -0.53
CA LEU A 17 17.70 -12.90 -1.09
C LEU A 17 16.19 -13.15 -1.09
N ARG A 18 15.75 -14.35 -1.47
CA ARG A 18 14.32 -14.69 -1.46
C ARG A 18 13.72 -14.62 -0.06
N ASN A 19 14.46 -15.11 0.95
CA ASN A 19 13.98 -15.05 2.34
C ASN A 19 13.94 -13.61 2.86
N ALA A 20 14.96 -12.80 2.54
CA ALA A 20 14.99 -11.38 2.86
C ALA A 20 13.76 -10.67 2.30
N ALA A 21 13.44 -10.91 1.04
CA ALA A 21 12.31 -10.33 0.34
C ALA A 21 10.96 -10.79 0.93
N LEU A 22 10.79 -12.08 1.25
CA LEU A 22 9.59 -12.59 1.90
C LEU A 22 9.38 -12.02 3.31
N LEU A 23 10.45 -11.72 4.04
CA LEU A 23 10.35 -11.02 5.34
C LEU A 23 9.75 -9.62 5.20
N MET A 24 9.98 -8.95 4.06
CA MET A 24 9.42 -7.61 3.79
C MET A 24 7.98 -7.65 3.27
N LEU A 25 7.58 -8.73 2.61
CA LEU A 25 6.21 -8.91 2.10
C LEU A 25 5.24 -9.44 3.16
N ARG A 26 5.36 -8.99 4.39
CA ARG A 26 4.37 -9.32 5.42
C ARG A 26 2.99 -8.79 5.04
N PRO A 27 1.91 -9.39 5.57
CA PRO A 27 0.55 -8.92 5.32
C PRO A 27 0.40 -7.42 5.57
N GLY A 28 -0.16 -6.70 4.61
CA GLY A 28 -0.37 -5.26 4.67
C GLY A 28 0.88 -4.40 4.45
N ALA A 29 2.04 -4.98 4.18
CA ALA A 29 3.25 -4.23 3.84
C ALA A 29 3.35 -3.94 2.34
N PHE A 30 3.88 -2.78 2.01
CA PHE A 30 4.14 -2.32 0.64
C PHE A 30 5.61 -1.89 0.50
N PRO A 31 6.58 -2.81 0.61
CA PRO A 31 8.00 -2.45 0.62
C PRO A 31 8.45 -1.79 -0.68
N GLU A 32 7.85 -2.15 -1.83
CA GLU A 32 8.10 -1.51 -3.12
C GLU A 32 7.66 -0.04 -3.15
N VAL A 33 6.62 0.32 -2.39
CA VAL A 33 6.16 1.69 -2.23
C VAL A 33 6.94 2.40 -1.14
N CYS A 34 7.01 1.81 0.06
CA CYS A 34 7.67 2.40 1.22
C CYS A 34 9.15 2.71 0.94
N GLY A 35 9.88 1.78 0.31
CA GLY A 35 11.27 1.96 -0.07
C GLY A 35 11.53 3.09 -1.09
N ARG A 36 10.46 3.64 -1.71
CA ARG A 36 10.56 4.74 -2.68
C ARG A 36 10.02 6.07 -2.17
N VAL A 37 8.95 6.06 -1.37
CA VAL A 37 8.22 7.29 -1.03
C VAL A 37 8.27 7.68 0.45
N CYS A 38 8.59 6.76 1.35
CA CYS A 38 8.74 7.09 2.77
C CYS A 38 9.94 8.02 2.99
N PRO A 39 9.79 9.05 3.83
CA PRO A 39 10.91 9.90 4.24
C PRO A 39 11.76 9.19 5.31
N SER A 40 12.40 8.07 4.94
CA SER A 40 13.11 7.16 5.85
C SER A 40 14.18 7.86 6.71
N MET A 41 14.87 8.85 6.11
CA MET A 41 15.84 9.71 6.82
C MET A 41 15.23 10.51 7.98
N ARG A 42 13.91 10.69 8.02
CA ARG A 42 13.19 11.37 9.11
C ARG A 42 12.41 10.41 10.00
N LEU A 43 12.37 9.14 9.62
CA LEU A 43 11.60 8.09 10.30
C LEU A 43 12.53 7.00 10.85
N CYS A 44 12.53 5.83 10.21
CA CYS A 44 13.24 4.65 10.69
C CYS A 44 14.77 4.81 10.69
N GLU A 45 15.34 5.50 9.72
CA GLU A 45 16.79 5.69 9.63
C GLU A 45 17.29 6.75 10.62
N SER A 46 16.49 7.78 10.95
CA SER A 46 16.88 8.83 11.91
C SER A 46 17.04 8.33 13.35
N VAL A 47 16.40 7.23 13.68
CA VAL A 47 16.43 6.62 15.04
C VAL A 47 17.27 5.36 15.08
N CYS A 48 18.04 5.08 14.03
CA CYS A 48 18.92 3.92 13.98
C CYS A 48 20.07 4.09 14.99
N PRO A 49 20.30 3.12 15.90
CA PRO A 49 21.29 3.25 16.96
C PRO A 49 22.74 3.06 16.48
N ILE A 50 22.98 2.78 15.20
CA ILE A 50 24.33 2.58 14.66
C ILE A 50 25.02 3.94 14.50
N PRO A 51 26.11 4.19 15.24
CA PRO A 51 26.82 5.46 15.17
C PRO A 51 27.62 5.61 13.86
N ALA A 52 27.99 6.86 13.55
CA ALA A 52 28.62 7.21 12.27
C ALA A 52 29.99 6.54 12.04
N ASP A 53 30.76 6.29 13.09
CA ASP A 53 32.06 5.61 13.05
C ASP A 53 31.94 4.10 12.73
N LEU A 54 30.75 3.52 12.91
CA LEU A 54 30.42 2.15 12.50
C LEU A 54 29.62 2.09 11.18
N GLY A 55 29.66 3.14 10.37
CA GLY A 55 29.00 3.21 9.07
C GLY A 55 27.68 3.96 9.05
N GLY A 56 27.19 4.41 10.21
CA GLY A 56 25.97 5.18 10.32
C GLY A 56 24.68 4.38 10.18
N PRO A 57 23.54 5.05 9.99
CA PRO A 57 22.23 4.41 9.91
C PRO A 57 22.12 3.36 8.81
N VAL A 58 21.46 2.24 9.12
CA VAL A 58 21.13 1.22 8.10
C VAL A 58 20.21 1.85 7.05
N PRO A 59 20.52 1.75 5.75
CA PRO A 59 19.70 2.32 4.67
C PRO A 59 18.45 1.45 4.44
N ILE A 60 17.48 1.53 5.36
CA ILE A 60 16.31 0.65 5.42
C ILE A 60 15.47 0.77 4.16
N ALA A 61 15.24 2.00 3.67
CA ALA A 61 14.47 2.19 2.44
C ALA A 61 15.11 1.53 1.22
N ALA A 62 16.44 1.62 1.09
CA ALA A 62 17.16 0.97 0.00
C ALA A 62 17.08 -0.57 0.10
N LEU A 63 17.16 -1.12 1.32
CA LEU A 63 17.03 -2.56 1.55
C LEU A 63 15.60 -3.05 1.28
N GLU A 64 14.58 -2.31 1.71
CA GLU A 64 13.17 -2.62 1.40
C GLU A 64 12.92 -2.60 -0.11
N ARG A 65 13.41 -1.57 -0.79
CA ARG A 65 13.29 -1.45 -2.25
C ARG A 65 13.96 -2.64 -2.95
N PHE A 66 15.22 -2.91 -2.63
CA PHE A 66 15.99 -4.00 -3.23
C PHE A 66 15.28 -5.35 -3.03
N ALA A 67 14.84 -5.66 -1.81
CA ALA A 67 14.16 -6.90 -1.50
C ALA A 67 12.82 -7.03 -2.25
N ALA A 68 12.06 -5.92 -2.36
CA ALA A 68 10.82 -5.90 -3.10
C ALA A 68 11.05 -6.09 -4.61
N ASP A 69 11.98 -5.34 -5.20
CA ASP A 69 12.29 -5.42 -6.63
C ASP A 69 12.76 -6.84 -7.01
N TYR A 70 13.60 -7.47 -6.18
CA TYR A 70 14.03 -8.85 -6.38
C TYR A 70 12.86 -9.84 -6.52
N LEU A 71 11.79 -9.69 -5.72
CA LEU A 71 10.61 -10.55 -5.85
C LEU A 71 9.75 -10.18 -7.05
N LEU A 72 9.64 -8.90 -7.35
CA LEU A 72 8.88 -8.43 -8.51
C LEU A 72 9.49 -8.96 -9.80
N ASP A 73 10.82 -8.91 -9.94
CA ASP A 73 11.58 -9.42 -11.08
C ASP A 73 11.59 -10.96 -11.12
N GLY A 74 11.64 -11.60 -9.96
CA GLY A 74 11.64 -13.07 -9.81
C GLY A 74 10.27 -13.74 -9.99
N GLY A 75 9.21 -12.97 -10.30
CA GLY A 75 7.89 -13.52 -10.56
C GLY A 75 7.25 -14.18 -9.33
N TRP A 76 7.44 -13.61 -8.14
CA TRP A 76 6.79 -14.13 -6.94
C TRP A 76 5.27 -14.18 -7.11
N ASP A 77 4.71 -15.36 -6.85
CA ASP A 77 3.31 -15.65 -7.04
C ASP A 77 2.67 -16.00 -5.68
N PRO A 78 1.85 -15.11 -5.10
CA PRO A 78 1.12 -15.42 -3.88
C PRO A 78 -0.02 -16.41 -4.17
N TRP A 79 -0.23 -17.35 -3.27
CA TRP A 79 -1.30 -18.33 -3.37
C TRP A 79 -2.52 -17.86 -2.56
N PRO A 80 -3.74 -17.98 -3.11
CA PRO A 80 -4.93 -17.80 -2.31
C PRO A 80 -5.02 -18.91 -1.26
N LEU A 81 -5.36 -18.54 -0.03
CA LEU A 81 -5.68 -19.52 1.01
C LEU A 81 -7.11 -20.05 0.82
N ALA A 82 -7.37 -21.22 1.37
CA ALA A 82 -8.72 -21.77 1.42
C ALA A 82 -9.65 -20.78 2.13
N SER A 83 -10.82 -20.54 1.53
CA SER A 83 -11.80 -19.61 2.11
C SER A 83 -12.28 -20.09 3.47
N ASN A 84 -12.33 -19.17 4.44
CA ASN A 84 -12.92 -19.40 5.76
C ASN A 84 -14.44 -19.11 5.78
N GLY A 85 -15.05 -18.83 4.62
CA GLY A 85 -16.47 -18.52 4.45
C GLY A 85 -16.85 -17.07 4.75
N LYS A 86 -15.99 -16.26 5.34
CA LYS A 86 -16.25 -14.84 5.64
C LYS A 86 -16.08 -13.97 4.41
N ARG A 87 -16.94 -12.95 4.28
CA ARG A 87 -16.94 -11.98 3.17
C ARG A 87 -16.78 -10.57 3.73
N VAL A 88 -15.82 -9.82 3.26
CA VAL A 88 -15.59 -8.43 3.69
C VAL A 88 -15.60 -7.50 2.48
N ALA A 89 -16.38 -6.42 2.59
CA ALA A 89 -16.35 -5.31 1.65
C ALA A 89 -15.34 -4.26 2.12
N ILE A 90 -14.51 -3.80 1.22
CA ILE A 90 -13.59 -2.67 1.46
C ILE A 90 -14.01 -1.53 0.55
N VAL A 91 -14.26 -0.36 1.13
CA VAL A 91 -14.62 0.85 0.41
C VAL A 91 -13.42 1.76 0.31
N GLY A 92 -12.88 1.86 -0.90
CA GLY A 92 -11.67 2.60 -1.24
C GLY A 92 -10.45 1.70 -1.43
N ALA A 93 -9.81 1.81 -2.60
CA ALA A 93 -8.59 1.09 -2.97
C ALA A 93 -7.31 1.94 -2.78
N GLY A 94 -7.30 2.88 -1.83
CA GLY A 94 -6.10 3.57 -1.37
C GLY A 94 -5.22 2.67 -0.50
N PRO A 95 -4.05 3.16 -0.03
CA PRO A 95 -3.10 2.37 0.76
C PRO A 95 -3.73 1.63 1.94
N SER A 96 -4.63 2.29 2.66
CA SER A 96 -5.31 1.71 3.83
C SER A 96 -6.22 0.54 3.44
N GLY A 97 -7.05 0.73 2.39
CA GLY A 97 -7.93 -0.33 1.89
C GLY A 97 -7.16 -1.51 1.32
N LEU A 98 -6.10 -1.26 0.55
CA LEU A 98 -5.27 -2.31 -0.02
C LEU A 98 -4.51 -3.11 1.06
N ALA A 99 -4.01 -2.43 2.12
CA ALA A 99 -3.35 -3.10 3.23
C ALA A 99 -4.33 -4.01 3.99
N CYS A 100 -5.55 -3.52 4.27
CA CYS A 100 -6.62 -4.31 4.87
C CYS A 100 -6.99 -5.52 4.00
N ALA A 101 -7.13 -5.32 2.68
CA ALA A 101 -7.42 -6.39 1.73
C ALA A 101 -6.36 -7.50 1.75
N ASP A 102 -5.07 -7.12 1.70
CA ASP A 102 -3.97 -8.08 1.73
C ASP A 102 -3.96 -8.91 3.03
N VAL A 103 -4.11 -8.24 4.18
CA VAL A 103 -4.17 -8.92 5.49
C VAL A 103 -5.32 -9.93 5.55
N LEU A 104 -6.52 -9.52 5.15
CA LEU A 104 -7.72 -10.36 5.22
C LEU A 104 -7.66 -11.53 4.23
N ALA A 105 -7.22 -11.30 3.00
CA ALA A 105 -7.09 -12.35 2.01
C ALA A 105 -6.09 -13.43 2.45
N ARG A 106 -4.98 -13.04 3.09
CA ARG A 106 -4.01 -13.98 3.68
C ARG A 106 -4.52 -14.71 4.93
N GLN A 107 -5.74 -14.45 5.37
CA GLN A 107 -6.45 -15.19 6.42
C GLN A 107 -7.62 -16.01 5.85
N GLY A 108 -7.72 -16.12 4.53
CA GLY A 108 -8.77 -16.87 3.84
C GLY A 108 -10.12 -16.14 3.78
N VAL A 109 -10.15 -14.83 4.05
CA VAL A 109 -11.38 -14.03 3.91
C VAL A 109 -11.62 -13.70 2.44
N ASN A 110 -12.86 -13.83 1.99
CA ASN A 110 -13.26 -13.40 0.64
C ASN A 110 -13.43 -11.88 0.63
N VAL A 111 -12.49 -11.18 -0.02
CA VAL A 111 -12.45 -9.73 -0.02
C VAL A 111 -12.94 -9.17 -1.34
N THR A 112 -13.85 -8.18 -1.27
CA THR A 112 -14.23 -7.35 -2.42
C THR A 112 -13.91 -5.88 -2.12
N VAL A 113 -13.12 -5.26 -2.97
CA VAL A 113 -12.73 -3.84 -2.87
C VAL A 113 -13.56 -3.04 -3.88
N PHE A 114 -14.29 -2.04 -3.39
CA PHE A 114 -15.05 -1.09 -4.19
C PHE A 114 -14.27 0.22 -4.29
N GLU A 115 -13.98 0.64 -5.52
CA GLU A 115 -13.24 1.86 -5.79
C GLU A 115 -13.96 2.72 -6.82
N ARG A 116 -14.13 4.01 -6.53
CA ARG A 116 -14.80 4.96 -7.43
C ARG A 116 -13.99 5.28 -8.68
N ASP A 117 -12.66 5.24 -8.56
CA ASP A 117 -11.75 5.51 -9.67
C ASP A 117 -11.57 4.25 -10.54
N SER A 118 -11.04 4.44 -11.75
CA SER A 118 -10.78 3.35 -12.70
C SER A 118 -9.56 2.50 -12.34
N GLU A 119 -8.74 2.94 -11.37
CA GLU A 119 -7.54 2.27 -10.92
C GLU A 119 -7.41 2.26 -9.40
N ILE A 120 -6.65 1.30 -8.88
CA ILE A 120 -6.31 1.23 -7.46
C ILE A 120 -5.18 2.19 -7.11
N GLY A 121 -4.94 2.37 -5.82
CA GLY A 121 -3.80 3.11 -5.29
C GLY A 121 -4.17 4.42 -4.61
N GLY A 122 -5.31 5.03 -4.96
CA GLY A 122 -5.68 6.34 -4.42
C GLY A 122 -4.58 7.36 -4.63
N LEU A 123 -4.08 8.01 -3.57
CA LEU A 123 -2.98 8.98 -3.68
C LEU A 123 -1.66 8.41 -4.18
N LEU A 124 -1.42 7.11 -4.11
CA LEU A 124 -0.23 6.50 -4.72
C LEU A 124 -0.26 6.62 -6.26
N THR A 125 -1.45 6.51 -6.84
CA THR A 125 -1.67 6.60 -8.30
C THR A 125 -1.95 8.02 -8.74
N PHE A 126 -2.83 8.74 -8.01
CA PHE A 126 -3.36 10.04 -8.43
C PHE A 126 -2.73 11.24 -7.73
N GLY A 127 -1.82 11.03 -6.77
CA GLY A 127 -1.21 12.11 -6.00
C GLY A 127 0.32 12.15 -6.03
N ILE A 128 0.98 11.01 -6.28
CA ILE A 128 2.44 10.94 -6.33
C ILE A 128 2.90 10.99 -7.80
N PRO A 129 3.81 11.90 -8.17
CA PRO A 129 4.33 11.96 -9.53
C PRO A 129 5.03 10.66 -9.94
N SER A 130 4.87 10.27 -11.23
CA SER A 130 5.38 9.00 -11.77
C SER A 130 6.91 8.87 -11.70
N PHE A 131 7.65 9.98 -11.70
CA PHE A 131 9.11 9.95 -11.52
C PHE A 131 9.52 9.54 -10.08
N LYS A 132 8.62 9.60 -9.11
CA LYS A 132 8.85 9.19 -7.72
C LYS A 132 8.27 7.82 -7.41
N LEU A 133 7.12 7.48 -7.99
CA LEU A 133 6.47 6.18 -7.87
C LEU A 133 5.86 5.79 -9.21
N GLU A 134 6.47 4.84 -9.88
CA GLU A 134 6.03 4.37 -11.20
C GLU A 134 4.67 3.67 -11.11
N HIS A 135 3.74 4.02 -12.00
CA HIS A 135 2.42 3.39 -12.08
C HIS A 135 2.49 1.87 -12.32
N ALA A 136 3.54 1.41 -12.99
CA ALA A 136 3.78 -0.02 -13.20
C ALA A 136 3.87 -0.82 -11.89
N LEU A 137 4.40 -0.23 -10.82
CA LEU A 137 4.47 -0.86 -9.50
C LEU A 137 3.08 -1.06 -8.89
N ILE A 138 2.20 -0.07 -9.03
CA ILE A 138 0.81 -0.17 -8.54
C ILE A 138 0.03 -1.21 -9.36
N SER A 139 0.22 -1.23 -10.68
CA SER A 139 -0.37 -2.25 -11.54
C SER A 139 0.14 -3.66 -11.20
N HIS A 140 1.44 -3.79 -10.84
CA HIS A 140 2.00 -5.06 -10.38
C HIS A 140 1.37 -5.49 -9.05
N ARG A 141 1.27 -4.57 -8.07
CA ARG A 141 0.60 -4.82 -6.78
C ARG A 141 -0.84 -5.28 -6.99
N ARG A 142 -1.57 -4.67 -7.91
CA ARG A 142 -2.93 -5.08 -8.26
C ARG A 142 -2.96 -6.56 -8.68
N ARG A 143 -2.12 -6.95 -9.63
CA ARG A 143 -2.05 -8.36 -10.09
C ARG A 143 -1.75 -9.33 -8.94
N MET A 144 -0.85 -8.96 -8.03
CA MET A 144 -0.54 -9.78 -6.86
C MET A 144 -1.76 -9.95 -5.94
N LEU A 145 -2.51 -8.88 -5.70
CA LEU A 145 -3.71 -8.90 -4.85
C LEU A 145 -4.85 -9.69 -5.52
N GLU A 146 -5.03 -9.56 -6.83
CA GLU A 146 -5.98 -10.36 -7.61
C GLU A 146 -5.64 -11.87 -7.53
N ARG A 147 -4.36 -12.24 -7.58
CA ARG A 147 -3.91 -13.63 -7.40
C ARG A 147 -4.15 -14.17 -5.98
N LEU A 148 -4.17 -13.31 -4.97
CA LEU A 148 -4.61 -13.67 -3.61
C LEU A 148 -6.13 -13.89 -3.51
N GLY A 149 -6.88 -13.72 -4.60
CA GLY A 149 -8.33 -13.90 -4.64
C GLY A 149 -9.13 -12.63 -4.30
N ILE A 150 -8.48 -11.47 -4.21
CA ILE A 150 -9.18 -10.21 -3.98
C ILE A 150 -9.90 -9.77 -5.24
N CYS A 151 -11.19 -9.49 -5.13
CA CYS A 151 -12.02 -8.98 -6.21
C CYS A 151 -12.06 -7.45 -6.19
N PHE A 152 -11.70 -6.79 -7.29
CA PHE A 152 -11.81 -5.33 -7.43
C PHE A 152 -13.04 -4.95 -8.24
N ARG A 153 -13.87 -4.07 -7.70
CA ARG A 153 -14.98 -3.38 -8.36
C ARG A 153 -14.59 -1.91 -8.54
N LEU A 154 -13.88 -1.65 -9.64
CA LEU A 154 -13.44 -0.32 -10.02
C LEU A 154 -14.59 0.46 -10.65
N SER A 155 -14.43 1.79 -10.78
CA SER A 155 -15.44 2.71 -11.28
C SER A 155 -16.81 2.54 -10.57
N THR A 156 -16.76 2.18 -9.27
CA THR A 156 -17.94 1.87 -8.46
C THR A 156 -17.91 2.66 -7.16
N ALA A 157 -18.64 3.76 -7.12
CA ALA A 157 -18.76 4.61 -5.94
C ALA A 157 -19.85 4.09 -4.99
N VAL A 158 -19.46 3.72 -3.79
CA VAL A 158 -20.40 3.34 -2.73
C VAL A 158 -21.18 4.59 -2.29
N GLY A 159 -22.50 4.47 -2.23
CA GLY A 159 -23.42 5.57 -1.99
C GLY A 159 -24.06 6.12 -3.27
N ARG A 160 -23.44 5.94 -4.44
CA ARG A 160 -23.97 6.32 -5.74
C ARG A 160 -24.36 5.09 -6.59
N ASP A 161 -23.40 4.22 -6.86
CA ASP A 161 -23.57 3.07 -7.76
C ASP A 161 -23.99 1.79 -7.00
N ILE A 162 -23.61 1.68 -5.75
CA ILE A 162 -24.04 0.62 -4.84
C ILE A 162 -24.34 1.23 -3.46
N SER A 163 -25.47 0.86 -2.87
CA SER A 163 -25.86 1.39 -1.56
C SER A 163 -25.12 0.69 -0.42
N ILE A 164 -24.88 1.43 0.69
CA ILE A 164 -24.33 0.85 1.92
C ILE A 164 -25.22 -0.27 2.48
N LYS A 165 -26.54 -0.16 2.31
CA LYS A 165 -27.51 -1.18 2.70
C LYS A 165 -27.26 -2.50 1.97
N ASN A 166 -26.92 -2.43 0.68
CA ASN A 166 -26.58 -3.61 -0.11
C ASN A 166 -25.31 -4.27 0.43
N LEU A 167 -24.30 -3.48 0.78
CA LEU A 167 -23.06 -4.03 1.38
C LEU A 167 -23.34 -4.71 2.73
N LEU A 168 -24.16 -4.08 3.59
CA LEU A 168 -24.54 -4.67 4.89
C LEU A 168 -25.32 -5.98 4.77
N GLN A 169 -26.04 -6.18 3.70
CA GLN A 169 -26.80 -7.43 3.44
C GLN A 169 -25.92 -8.56 2.88
N ASN A 170 -24.85 -8.22 2.16
CA ASN A 170 -24.05 -9.18 1.38
C ASN A 170 -22.69 -9.50 1.96
N PHE A 171 -22.22 -8.75 2.95
CA PHE A 171 -20.92 -8.91 3.58
C PHE A 171 -21.04 -9.02 5.10
N ASP A 172 -20.14 -9.77 5.71
CA ASP A 172 -20.08 -9.95 7.16
C ASP A 172 -19.49 -8.73 7.88
N ALA A 173 -18.65 -7.95 7.17
CA ALA A 173 -18.08 -6.68 7.65
C ALA A 173 -17.76 -5.73 6.51
N ILE A 174 -17.67 -4.45 6.83
CA ILE A 174 -17.30 -3.39 5.90
C ILE A 174 -16.13 -2.60 6.49
N PHE A 175 -15.06 -2.44 5.72
CA PHE A 175 -13.96 -1.54 6.04
C PHE A 175 -14.09 -0.27 5.19
N ILE A 176 -13.99 0.90 5.81
CA ILE A 176 -14.08 2.20 5.13
C ILE A 176 -12.70 2.84 5.10
N GLY A 177 -12.10 2.89 3.89
CA GLY A 177 -10.77 3.43 3.62
C GLY A 177 -10.77 4.50 2.53
N ILE A 178 -11.76 5.42 2.57
CA ILE A 178 -12.05 6.39 1.51
C ILE A 178 -11.07 7.57 1.44
N GLY A 179 -10.19 7.71 2.43
CA GLY A 179 -9.24 8.84 2.50
C GLY A 179 -9.92 10.18 2.79
N ALA A 180 -9.16 11.26 2.56
CA ALA A 180 -9.66 12.64 2.67
C ALA A 180 -9.93 13.22 1.28
N GLU A 181 -11.15 13.68 1.05
CA GLU A 181 -11.55 14.26 -0.24
C GLU A 181 -11.28 15.76 -0.30
N PHE A 182 -11.51 16.45 0.82
CA PHE A 182 -11.36 17.90 0.89
C PHE A 182 -9.98 18.28 1.45
N PRO A 183 -9.27 19.25 0.82
CA PRO A 183 -8.03 19.78 1.35
C PRO A 183 -8.31 20.59 2.63
N VAL A 184 -7.38 20.52 3.57
CA VAL A 184 -7.35 21.45 4.69
C VAL A 184 -6.87 22.81 4.16
N THR A 185 -7.74 23.83 4.24
CA THR A 185 -7.41 25.17 3.81
C THR A 185 -6.53 25.85 4.88
N PRO A 186 -5.25 26.13 4.61
CA PRO A 186 -4.42 26.89 5.55
C PRO A 186 -4.93 28.34 5.64
N ASN A 187 -4.74 28.98 6.80
CA ASN A 187 -5.06 30.40 6.95
C ASN A 187 -3.85 31.24 6.49
N LEU A 188 -3.77 31.49 5.18
CA LEU A 188 -2.68 32.25 4.56
C LEU A 188 -3.26 33.41 3.75
N PRO A 189 -2.65 34.63 3.81
CA PRO A 189 -3.05 35.74 2.94
C PRO A 189 -2.86 35.37 1.47
N GLY A 190 -3.83 35.75 0.61
CA GLY A 190 -3.72 35.58 -0.83
C GLY A 190 -4.17 34.21 -1.37
N LEU A 191 -4.79 33.35 -0.56
CA LEU A 191 -5.29 32.03 -1.00
C LEU A 191 -6.42 32.13 -2.06
N ASP A 192 -7.10 33.26 -2.13
CA ASP A 192 -8.12 33.61 -3.11
C ASP A 192 -7.52 34.35 -4.34
N GLY A 193 -6.20 34.52 -4.40
CA GLY A 193 -5.51 35.18 -5.48
C GLY A 193 -5.55 34.39 -6.80
N HIS A 194 -5.49 35.13 -7.91
CA HIS A 194 -5.42 34.54 -9.24
C HIS A 194 -4.18 33.61 -9.36
N GLY A 195 -4.40 32.40 -9.88
CA GLY A 195 -3.33 31.41 -10.05
C GLY A 195 -3.08 30.51 -8.84
N VAL A 196 -3.79 30.73 -7.71
CA VAL A 196 -3.77 29.80 -6.58
C VAL A 196 -4.72 28.65 -6.88
N VAL A 197 -4.18 27.44 -6.88
CA VAL A 197 -4.95 26.21 -7.16
C VAL A 197 -4.62 25.14 -6.13
N TRP A 198 -5.61 24.33 -5.81
CA TRP A 198 -5.42 23.19 -4.92
C TRP A 198 -4.67 22.08 -5.66
N ALA A 199 -3.74 21.41 -4.98
CA ALA A 199 -3.00 20.28 -5.54
C ALA A 199 -3.89 19.08 -5.90
N ARG A 200 -5.13 19.06 -5.44
CA ARG A 200 -6.20 18.15 -5.80
C ARG A 200 -7.49 18.99 -6.04
N PRO A 201 -8.25 18.81 -7.13
CA PRO A 201 -8.23 17.73 -8.13
C PRO A 201 -7.43 18.11 -9.37
N TRP A 202 -6.45 17.30 -9.74
CA TRP A 202 -5.76 17.34 -11.01
C TRP A 202 -5.85 16.00 -11.70
#